data_7ee7fcf6e29f4d8d77986c67fc0c1d2e
#
_entry.id   7ee7fcf6e29f4d8d77986c67fc0c1d2e
#
_cell.length_a   1.000
_cell.length_b   1.000
_cell.length_c   1.000
_cell.angle_alpha   90.00
_cell.angle_beta   90.00
_cell.angle_gamma   90.00
#
_symmetry.space_group_name_H-M   'P 1'
#
loop_
_entity.id
_entity.type
_entity.pdbx_description
1 polymer ?
#
loop_
_entity_poly.entity_id
_entity_poly.type
_entity_poly.pdbx_seq_one_letter_code
_entity_poly.pdbx_strand_id
1 'polypeptide(L)'
;TNRFNFSSASSYSIANSFSSAVLESAKIYVNGQDLPNIPAPDHNYYKYVVPSNCRLSRPNRNIYTYAFSMNPINVEPSGSLDFSKLNSDRTLLDINLKTGLSDTYTLHLYYLGYQTFVFDGGFMSLAY
;
A
#
# COMPACT_ATOMS: atom_id res chain seq x y z
N THR A 1 -17.85 -3.77 -15.29
CA THR A 1 -17.21 -3.12 -14.13
C THR A 1 -15.71 -3.29 -14.21
N ASN A 2 -15.00 -2.19 -14.24
CA ASN A 2 -13.54 -2.24 -14.30
C ASN A 2 -12.99 -2.51 -12.88
N ARG A 3 -12.52 -3.73 -12.65
CA ARG A 3 -12.04 -4.22 -11.34
C ARG A 3 -10.91 -3.37 -10.73
N PHE A 4 -10.14 -2.67 -11.56
CA PHE A 4 -8.99 -1.87 -11.13
C PHE A 4 -9.19 -0.36 -11.31
N ASN A 5 -10.43 0.08 -11.45
CA ASN A 5 -10.74 1.51 -11.49
C ASN A 5 -11.08 1.99 -10.06
N PHE A 6 -10.12 2.58 -9.39
CA PHE A 6 -10.24 3.13 -8.03
C PHE A 6 -10.46 4.65 -8.06
N SER A 7 -11.18 5.14 -9.07
CA SER A 7 -11.53 6.54 -9.22
C SER A 7 -12.96 6.82 -8.77
N SER A 8 -13.25 8.06 -8.41
CA SER A 8 -14.59 8.52 -8.06
C SER A 8 -15.53 8.68 -9.28
N ALA A 9 -15.02 8.59 -10.49
CA ALA A 9 -15.82 8.71 -11.71
C ALA A 9 -16.38 7.35 -12.12
N SER A 10 -17.68 7.28 -12.35
CA SER A 10 -18.37 6.10 -12.87
C SER A 10 -18.04 5.79 -14.33
N SER A 11 -17.62 6.78 -15.09
CA SER A 11 -17.25 6.65 -16.50
C SER A 11 -15.76 6.45 -16.70
N TYR A 12 -15.44 5.46 -17.50
CA TYR A 12 -14.09 5.08 -17.87
C TYR A 12 -13.48 6.13 -18.83
N SER A 13 -12.83 7.13 -18.29
CA SER A 13 -12.05 8.08 -19.08
C SER A 13 -10.61 8.12 -18.57
N ILE A 14 -9.66 7.81 -19.42
CA ILE A 14 -8.23 7.86 -19.14
C ILE A 14 -7.80 9.29 -18.73
N ALA A 15 -8.46 10.30 -19.31
CA ALA A 15 -8.17 11.71 -19.04
C ALA A 15 -8.48 12.14 -17.60
N ASN A 16 -9.43 11.49 -16.92
CA ASN A 16 -9.89 11.87 -15.59
C ASN A 16 -9.19 11.11 -14.44
N SER A 17 -8.25 10.23 -14.73
CA SER A 17 -7.61 9.41 -13.70
C SER A 17 -6.75 10.23 -12.71
N PHE A 18 -6.34 11.43 -13.08
CA PHE A 18 -5.57 12.33 -12.22
C PHE A 18 -6.45 13.14 -11.27
N SER A 19 -7.65 13.54 -11.72
CA SER A 19 -8.56 14.40 -10.96
C SER A 19 -9.59 13.63 -10.13
N SER A 20 -9.70 12.32 -10.33
CA SER A 20 -10.74 11.48 -9.74
C SER A 20 -10.25 10.57 -8.62
N ALA A 21 -9.13 10.90 -7.99
CA ALA A 21 -8.65 10.17 -6.81
C ALA A 21 -9.65 10.28 -5.65
N VAL A 22 -10.00 9.15 -5.08
CA VAL A 22 -10.90 9.06 -3.91
C VAL A 22 -10.13 9.33 -2.61
N LEU A 23 -8.88 8.91 -2.56
CA LEU A 23 -8.01 9.11 -1.40
C LEU A 23 -7.57 10.58 -1.32
N GLU A 24 -7.73 11.19 -0.16
CA GLU A 24 -7.16 12.50 0.14
C GLU A 24 -5.78 12.34 0.77
N SER A 25 -5.71 11.64 1.88
CA SER A 25 -4.45 11.36 2.58
C SER A 25 -4.50 10.01 3.28
N ALA A 26 -3.34 9.45 3.56
CA ALA A 26 -3.23 8.24 4.36
C ALA A 26 -2.01 8.31 5.26
N LYS A 27 -2.07 7.65 6.41
CA LYS A 27 -0.98 7.57 7.36
C LYS A 27 -0.92 6.18 7.96
N ILE A 28 0.28 5.66 8.13
CA ILE A 28 0.51 4.37 8.75
C ILE A 28 1.15 4.63 10.11
N TYR A 29 0.57 4.07 11.16
CA TYR A 29 1.14 4.08 12.50
C TYR A 29 1.70 2.70 12.82
N VAL A 30 2.95 2.64 13.20
CA VAL A 30 3.63 1.41 13.61
C VAL A 30 4.13 1.60 15.02
N ASN A 31 3.58 0.85 15.96
CA ASN A 31 3.86 1.00 17.40
C ASN A 31 3.71 2.44 17.91
N GLY A 32 2.78 3.20 17.35
CA GLY A 32 2.53 4.60 17.70
C GLY A 32 3.43 5.62 17.00
N GLN A 33 4.29 5.19 16.09
CA GLN A 33 5.11 6.08 15.26
C GLN A 33 4.51 6.25 13.88
N ASP A 34 4.49 7.48 13.39
CA ASP A 34 3.98 7.82 12.07
C ASP A 34 4.92 7.36 10.97
N LEU A 35 4.38 6.73 9.95
CA LEU A 35 5.07 6.42 8.70
C LEU A 35 4.21 6.85 7.50
N PRO A 36 4.80 7.57 6.54
CA PRO A 36 6.08 8.26 6.60
C PRO A 36 6.05 9.42 7.60
N ASN A 37 7.23 9.83 8.08
CA ASN A 37 7.35 10.96 9.01
C ASN A 37 7.26 12.30 8.26
N ILE A 38 6.13 12.52 7.61
CA ILE A 38 5.75 13.75 6.91
C ILE A 38 4.31 14.11 7.29
N PRO A 39 3.96 15.39 7.37
CA PRO A 39 2.59 15.80 7.66
C PRO A 39 1.64 15.34 6.55
N ALA A 40 0.60 14.56 6.91
CA ALA A 40 -0.52 14.16 6.05
C ALA A 40 -0.17 13.91 4.58
N PRO A 41 0.60 12.83 4.26
CA PRO A 41 0.98 12.55 2.90
C PRO A 41 -0.27 12.28 2.04
N ASP A 42 -0.34 12.97 0.92
CA ASP A 42 -1.47 12.93 0.01
C ASP A 42 -1.44 11.71 -0.92
N HIS A 43 -2.49 11.55 -1.72
CA HIS A 43 -2.60 10.45 -2.68
C HIS A 43 -1.47 10.44 -3.73
N ASN A 44 -0.90 11.61 -4.09
CA ASN A 44 0.21 11.70 -5.05
C ASN A 44 1.49 11.11 -4.48
N TYR A 45 1.72 11.27 -3.18
CA TYR A 45 2.87 10.66 -2.51
C TYR A 45 2.87 9.14 -2.68
N TYR A 46 1.76 8.49 -2.39
CA TYR A 46 1.65 7.02 -2.50
C TYR A 46 1.57 6.52 -3.94
N LYS A 47 1.10 7.36 -4.86
CA LYS A 47 0.94 6.98 -6.27
C LYS A 47 2.22 7.18 -7.09
N TYR A 48 3.00 8.21 -6.78
CA TYR A 48 4.15 8.61 -7.60
C TYR A 48 5.48 8.58 -6.86
N VAL A 49 5.54 9.14 -5.67
CA VAL A 49 6.81 9.31 -4.94
C VAL A 49 7.30 7.98 -4.40
N VAL A 50 6.47 7.22 -3.71
CA VAL A 50 6.86 5.92 -3.15
C VAL A 50 7.27 4.93 -4.24
N PRO A 51 6.49 4.74 -5.33
CA PRO A 51 6.92 3.87 -6.42
C PRO A 51 8.26 4.29 -7.04
N SER A 52 8.47 5.58 -7.24
CA SER A 52 9.74 6.11 -7.78
C SER A 52 10.92 5.81 -6.88
N ASN A 53 10.78 6.04 -5.58
CA ASN A 53 11.86 5.78 -4.61
C ASN A 53 12.19 4.29 -4.45
N CYS A 54 11.20 3.44 -4.60
CA CYS A 54 11.34 1.98 -4.45
C CYS A 54 11.58 1.25 -5.78
N ARG A 55 11.85 1.97 -6.87
CA ARG A 55 12.07 1.42 -8.21
C ARG A 55 10.89 0.59 -8.74
N LEU A 56 9.69 0.91 -8.28
CA LEU A 56 8.46 0.34 -8.79
C LEU A 56 8.02 1.05 -10.07
N SER A 57 7.26 0.35 -10.89
CA SER A 57 6.64 0.95 -12.07
C SER A 57 5.57 1.97 -11.67
N ARG A 58 5.47 3.07 -12.42
CA ARG A 58 4.44 4.07 -12.21
C ARG A 58 3.07 3.50 -12.55
N PRO A 59 2.09 3.54 -11.63
CA PRO A 59 0.76 3.03 -11.90
C PRO A 59 -0.02 3.95 -12.84
N ASN A 60 -0.75 3.36 -13.80
CA ASN A 60 -1.68 4.09 -14.66
C ASN A 60 -3.03 4.36 -14.01
N ARG A 61 -3.30 3.72 -12.90
CA ARG A 61 -4.57 3.79 -12.16
C ARG A 61 -4.33 4.37 -10.78
N ASN A 62 -5.41 4.66 -10.05
CA ASN A 62 -5.35 5.12 -8.67
C ASN A 62 -5.04 3.95 -7.74
N ILE A 63 -3.84 3.43 -7.84
CA ILE A 63 -3.27 2.41 -6.98
C ILE A 63 -2.22 3.09 -6.11
N TYR A 64 -2.32 2.86 -4.82
CA TYR A 64 -1.48 3.48 -3.81
C TYR A 64 -0.57 2.43 -3.20
N THR A 65 0.71 2.74 -3.09
CA THR A 65 1.71 1.80 -2.58
C THR A 65 2.50 2.39 -1.44
N TYR A 66 2.88 1.54 -0.51
CA TYR A 66 3.86 1.84 0.52
C TYR A 66 4.81 0.66 0.65
N ALA A 67 6.10 0.91 0.83
CA ALA A 67 7.10 -0.14 0.94
C ALA A 67 7.87 -0.01 2.25
N PHE A 68 8.06 -1.14 2.93
CA PHE A 68 8.90 -1.27 4.12
C PHE A 68 10.33 -1.73 3.78
N SER A 69 10.66 -1.76 2.50
CA SER A 69 11.96 -2.13 1.97
C SER A 69 12.45 -1.12 0.95
N MET A 70 13.74 -1.08 0.69
CA MET A 70 14.33 -0.16 -0.29
C MET A 70 14.06 -0.59 -1.73
N ASN A 71 13.99 -1.88 -1.98
CA ASN A 71 13.69 -2.44 -3.30
C ASN A 71 12.78 -3.68 -3.17
N PRO A 72 11.46 -3.47 -3.10
CA PRO A 72 10.51 -4.56 -2.79
C PRO A 72 10.36 -5.59 -3.91
N ILE A 73 10.79 -5.28 -5.14
CA ILE A 73 10.70 -6.22 -6.27
C ILE A 73 11.92 -7.16 -6.33
N ASN A 74 13.02 -6.78 -5.70
CA ASN A 74 14.22 -7.59 -5.80
C ASN A 74 14.01 -8.95 -5.11
N VAL A 75 14.53 -10.01 -5.74
CA VAL A 75 14.54 -11.35 -5.16
C VAL A 75 15.34 -11.39 -3.86
N GLU A 76 16.42 -10.60 -3.82
CA GLU A 76 17.21 -10.42 -2.61
C GLU A 76 16.50 -9.46 -1.64
N PRO A 77 16.22 -9.89 -0.39
CA PRO A 77 15.55 -9.05 0.60
C PRO A 77 16.34 -7.79 0.91
N SER A 78 15.68 -6.62 0.86
CA SER A 78 16.27 -5.31 1.15
C SER A 78 15.67 -4.63 2.39
N GLY A 79 14.88 -5.35 3.14
CA GLY A 79 14.20 -4.91 4.36
C GLY A 79 12.82 -5.51 4.46
N SER A 80 12.32 -5.63 5.69
CA SER A 80 10.97 -6.12 5.97
C SER A 80 10.48 -5.61 7.32
N LEU A 81 9.17 -5.62 7.51
CA LEU A 81 8.53 -5.36 8.78
C LEU A 81 7.77 -6.61 9.22
N ASP A 82 8.06 -7.08 10.42
CA ASP A 82 7.38 -8.22 11.01
C ASP A 82 6.17 -7.75 11.80
N PHE A 83 4.99 -7.87 11.18
CA PHE A 83 3.73 -7.45 11.80
C PHE A 83 3.35 -8.31 13.02
N SER A 84 3.86 -9.52 13.15
CA SER A 84 3.55 -10.38 14.31
C SER A 84 4.15 -9.85 15.62
N LYS A 85 5.19 -9.04 15.52
CA LYS A 85 5.89 -8.42 16.67
C LYS A 85 5.38 -7.02 17.02
N LEU A 86 4.40 -6.51 16.27
CA LEU A 86 3.85 -5.19 16.48
C LEU A 86 2.68 -5.23 17.47
N ASN A 87 2.52 -4.15 18.21
CA ASN A 87 1.35 -3.97 19.06
C ASN A 87 0.14 -3.62 18.17
N SER A 88 -0.89 -4.45 18.18
CA SER A 88 -2.11 -4.26 17.36
C SER A 88 -2.85 -2.98 17.71
N ASP A 89 -2.83 -2.55 18.97
CA ASP A 89 -3.55 -1.35 19.41
C ASP A 89 -2.87 -0.04 18.95
N ARG A 90 -1.60 -0.13 18.59
CA ARG A 90 -0.78 1.01 18.16
C ARG A 90 -0.31 0.93 16.70
N THR A 91 -0.75 -0.09 15.99
CA THR A 91 -0.43 -0.27 14.57
C THR A 91 -1.71 -0.09 13.77
N LEU A 92 -1.85 1.06 13.13
CA LEU A 92 -3.08 1.51 12.50
C LEU A 92 -2.78 2.03 11.09
N LEU A 93 -3.77 1.90 10.23
CA LEU A 93 -3.82 2.58 8.94
C LEU A 93 -4.94 3.62 8.99
N ASP A 94 -4.56 4.88 9.00
CA ASP A 94 -5.48 6.01 8.95
C ASP A 94 -5.66 6.46 7.50
N ILE A 95 -6.90 6.46 7.02
CA ILE A 95 -7.24 6.80 5.64
C ILE A 95 -8.29 7.89 5.65
N ASN A 96 -7.97 9.00 5.00
CA ASN A 96 -8.90 10.09 4.78
C ASN A 96 -9.35 10.09 3.31
N LEU A 97 -10.64 10.04 3.10
CA LEU A 97 -11.25 10.15 1.79
C LEU A 97 -11.63 11.60 1.51
N LYS A 98 -11.63 11.98 0.23
CA LYS A 98 -12.07 13.30 -0.20
C LYS A 98 -13.51 13.56 0.22
N THR A 99 -13.79 14.80 0.58
CA THR A 99 -15.16 15.25 0.90
C THR A 99 -16.04 15.30 -0.34
N GLY A 100 -17.35 15.14 -0.16
CA GLY A 100 -18.32 15.21 -1.25
C GLY A 100 -18.48 13.91 -2.06
N LEU A 101 -17.94 12.81 -1.57
CA LEU A 101 -18.19 11.49 -2.15
C LEU A 101 -19.58 11.00 -1.76
N SER A 102 -20.39 10.59 -2.75
CA SER A 102 -21.74 10.07 -2.55
C SER A 102 -21.81 8.55 -2.51
N ASP A 103 -20.75 7.88 -2.94
CA ASP A 103 -20.72 6.44 -3.12
C ASP A 103 -20.11 5.72 -1.90
N THR A 104 -20.43 4.44 -1.77
CA THR A 104 -19.78 3.55 -0.80
C THR A 104 -18.53 2.95 -1.42
N TYR A 105 -17.42 2.98 -0.69
CA TYR A 105 -16.14 2.47 -1.15
C TYR A 105 -15.69 1.29 -0.29
N THR A 106 -15.05 0.33 -0.93
CA THR A 106 -14.43 -0.82 -0.27
C THR A 106 -12.92 -0.70 -0.34
N LEU A 107 -12.26 -0.81 0.80
CA LEU A 107 -10.81 -0.86 0.86
C LEU A 107 -10.32 -2.27 0.56
N HIS A 108 -9.46 -2.40 -0.45
CA HIS A 108 -8.73 -3.62 -0.75
C HIS A 108 -7.27 -3.42 -0.40
N LEU A 109 -6.78 -4.14 0.57
CA LEU A 109 -5.39 -4.11 1.00
C LEU A 109 -4.67 -5.35 0.49
N TYR A 110 -3.61 -5.12 -0.30
CA TYR A 110 -2.74 -6.17 -0.81
C TYR A 110 -1.36 -6.04 -0.19
N TYR A 111 -0.72 -7.13 0.10
CA TYR A 111 0.64 -7.12 0.64
C TYR A 111 1.53 -8.15 -0.06
N LEU A 112 2.81 -7.83 -0.13
CA LEU A 112 3.87 -8.74 -0.53
C LEU A 112 4.70 -9.04 0.71
N GLY A 113 4.81 -10.31 1.06
CA GLY A 113 5.54 -10.76 2.24
C GLY A 113 6.58 -11.82 1.90
N TYR A 114 7.50 -12.03 2.83
CA TYR A 114 8.46 -13.13 2.77
C TYR A 114 7.94 -14.31 3.57
N GLN A 115 8.22 -15.51 3.06
CA GLN A 115 7.94 -16.76 3.72
C GLN A 115 9.19 -17.64 3.72
N THR A 116 9.50 -18.23 4.85
CA THR A 116 10.66 -19.11 4.99
C THR A 116 10.20 -20.56 4.98
N PHE A 117 10.79 -21.35 4.10
CA PHE A 117 10.60 -22.79 4.05
C PHE A 117 11.81 -23.49 4.67
N VAL A 118 11.54 -24.51 5.46
CA VAL A 118 12.55 -25.39 6.04
C VAL A 118 12.47 -26.75 5.38
N PHE A 119 13.62 -27.23 4.88
CA PHE A 119 13.77 -28.58 4.34
C PHE A 119 14.56 -29.42 5.33
N ASP A 120 13.95 -30.43 5.85
CA ASP A 120 14.58 -31.36 6.79
C ASP A 120 14.16 -32.81 6.50
N GLY A 121 15.13 -33.70 6.37
CA GLY A 121 14.88 -35.15 6.16
C GLY A 121 13.99 -35.48 4.96
N GLY A 122 13.99 -34.68 3.91
CA GLY A 122 13.13 -34.86 2.73
C GLY A 122 11.72 -34.29 2.87
N PHE A 123 11.41 -33.65 3.98
CA PHE A 123 10.15 -32.95 4.22
C PHE A 123 10.34 -31.44 4.10
N MET A 124 9.30 -30.77 3.60
CA MET A 124 9.24 -29.31 3.54
C MET A 124 8.16 -28.79 4.50
N SER A 125 8.51 -27.80 5.29
CA SER A 125 7.59 -27.12 6.19
C SER A 125 7.81 -25.62 6.19
N LEU A 126 6.80 -24.85 6.62
CA LEU A 126 6.94 -23.44 6.89
C LEU A 126 7.68 -23.25 8.22
N ALA A 127 8.57 -22.28 8.28
CA ALA A 127 9.32 -21.96 9.51
C ALA A 127 8.40 -21.37 10.59
N TYR A 128 7.31 -20.75 10.18
CA TYR A 128 6.27 -20.17 11.04
C TYR A 128 4.98 -19.89 10.27
#